data_40bcc9b5755d5033a8ec8add213efab8
#
_entry.id   40bcc9b5755d5033a8ec8add213efab8
#
_cell.length_a   1.000
_cell.length_b   1.000
_cell.length_c   1.000
_cell.angle_alpha   90.00
_cell.angle_beta   90.00
_cell.angle_gamma   90.00
#
_symmetry.space_group_name_H-M   'P 1'
#
loop_
_entity.id
_entity.type
_entity.pdbx_description
1 polymer ?
#
loop_
_entity_poly.entity_id
_entity_poly.type
_entity_poly.pdbx_seq_one_letter_code
_entity_poly.pdbx_strand_id
1 'polypeptide(L)'
;APILAGSGPLVEILEPALTVTRGRTAALAPKGDQTEVVGKVIARSGLQSVLINGTAVPVGADGLFRAKMPVDADGTNVSVTAVDRAGSRSGVEFLLLPSNVVAGGAGNVQRAVPGGVALGRYHAIVIGNNQYSDYPALSSAANDADKVADVLSRRYGFTTTLLKNANRFEILSALNAKREALGPEDNLVVYFAGHGEVDATSRQGYWIPADGRQNTPASWLSNRAISDILNTMNAKHVLVVADSCYSGAMTRAAVPTFSSAMPDKAWSQW
;
A
#
# COMPACT_ATOMS: atom_id res chain seq x y z
N ALA A 1 18.38 -0.37 -12.41
CA ALA A 1 19.17 -1.59 -12.41
C ALA A 1 18.46 -2.64 -13.27
N PRO A 2 19.15 -3.41 -14.10
CA PRO A 2 18.50 -4.44 -14.89
C PRO A 2 17.96 -5.50 -13.93
N ILE A 3 16.66 -5.75 -13.99
CA ILE A 3 16.05 -6.94 -13.42
C ILE A 3 16.76 -8.11 -14.09
N LEU A 4 17.43 -8.93 -13.31
CA LEU A 4 18.00 -10.18 -13.77
C LEU A 4 16.87 -10.97 -14.43
N ALA A 5 16.94 -11.11 -15.75
CA ALA A 5 15.97 -11.81 -16.55
C ALA A 5 16.03 -13.30 -16.18
N GLY A 6 15.11 -13.75 -15.33
CA GLY A 6 14.78 -15.15 -15.27
C GLY A 6 14.32 -15.59 -16.67
N SER A 7 14.79 -16.72 -17.14
CA SER A 7 14.51 -17.25 -18.50
C SER A 7 13.05 -17.70 -18.69
N GLY A 8 12.18 -17.53 -17.69
CA GLY A 8 10.80 -18.00 -17.68
C GLY A 8 9.74 -16.91 -17.93
N PRO A 9 8.47 -17.31 -18.08
CA PRO A 9 7.36 -16.37 -18.24
C PRO A 9 7.16 -15.54 -16.96
N LEU A 10 6.74 -14.26 -17.13
CA LEU A 10 6.34 -13.40 -16.01
C LEU A 10 4.84 -13.53 -15.80
N VAL A 11 4.42 -13.81 -14.55
CA VAL A 11 3.02 -13.88 -14.15
C VAL A 11 2.74 -12.73 -13.17
N GLU A 12 1.70 -11.96 -13.45
CA GLU A 12 1.21 -10.86 -12.61
C GLU A 12 -0.28 -11.08 -12.34
N ILE A 13 -0.68 -11.02 -11.08
CA ILE A 13 -2.10 -11.06 -10.68
C ILE A 13 -2.60 -9.62 -10.56
N LEU A 14 -3.63 -9.29 -11.33
CA LEU A 14 -4.24 -7.97 -11.39
C LEU A 14 -5.41 -7.86 -10.42
N GLU A 15 -6.21 -8.93 -10.31
CA GLU A 15 -7.37 -9.01 -9.42
C GLU A 15 -7.49 -10.42 -8.83
N PRO A 16 -7.80 -10.52 -7.53
CA PRO A 16 -7.78 -9.46 -6.53
C PRO A 16 -6.35 -9.00 -6.20
N ALA A 17 -6.22 -7.76 -5.68
CA ALA A 17 -4.92 -7.21 -5.31
C ALA A 17 -4.20 -8.11 -4.29
N LEU A 18 -2.96 -8.48 -4.60
CA LEU A 18 -2.14 -9.29 -3.72
C LEU A 18 -1.46 -8.43 -2.64
N THR A 19 -1.49 -8.93 -1.42
CA THR A 19 -0.75 -8.35 -0.28
C THR A 19 0.25 -9.38 0.23
N VAL A 20 1.50 -8.99 0.38
CA VAL A 20 2.54 -9.84 0.96
C VAL A 20 2.68 -9.53 2.44
N THR A 21 2.47 -10.52 3.28
CA THR A 21 2.61 -10.38 4.74
C THR A 21 3.46 -11.53 5.27
N ARG A 22 4.59 -11.22 5.90
CA ARG A 22 5.53 -12.19 6.50
C ARG A 22 5.89 -13.36 5.56
N GLY A 23 6.20 -13.07 4.30
CA GLY A 23 6.59 -14.07 3.32
C GLY A 23 5.45 -14.92 2.77
N ARG A 24 4.19 -14.62 3.09
CA ARG A 24 3.01 -15.21 2.48
C ARG A 24 2.25 -14.18 1.68
N THR A 25 1.82 -14.55 0.49
CA THR A 25 0.99 -13.70 -0.38
C THR A 25 -0.47 -14.08 -0.13
N ALA A 26 -1.32 -13.06 0.09
CA ALA A 26 -2.75 -13.25 0.27
C ALA A 26 -3.55 -12.19 -0.50
N ALA A 27 -4.80 -12.49 -0.80
CA ALA A 27 -5.74 -11.57 -1.41
C ALA A 27 -7.11 -11.68 -0.74
N LEU A 28 -7.86 -10.58 -0.70
CA LEU A 28 -9.25 -10.57 -0.24
C LEU A 28 -10.18 -10.73 -1.44
N ALA A 29 -11.04 -11.75 -1.40
CA ALA A 29 -12.09 -11.90 -2.38
C ALA A 29 -13.16 -10.81 -2.19
N PRO A 30 -13.77 -10.25 -3.26
CA PRO A 30 -15.01 -9.50 -3.16
C PRO A 30 -16.11 -10.36 -2.51
N LYS A 31 -17.20 -9.73 -2.02
CA LYS A 31 -18.32 -10.45 -1.40
C LYS A 31 -18.84 -11.57 -2.31
N GLY A 32 -18.92 -12.79 -1.78
CA GLY A 32 -19.47 -13.97 -2.46
C GLY A 32 -18.70 -15.24 -2.09
N ASP A 33 -19.23 -16.37 -2.54
CA ASP A 33 -18.65 -17.69 -2.45
C ASP A 33 -17.69 -18.00 -3.62
N GLN A 34 -17.62 -17.12 -4.59
CA GLN A 34 -16.72 -17.19 -5.73
C GLN A 34 -16.12 -15.81 -6.03
N THR A 35 -14.88 -15.78 -6.50
CA THR A 35 -14.24 -14.59 -7.02
C THR A 35 -13.56 -14.86 -8.35
N GLU A 36 -13.46 -13.84 -9.19
CA GLU A 36 -12.69 -13.93 -10.42
C GLU A 36 -11.23 -13.56 -10.14
N VAL A 37 -10.32 -14.46 -10.49
CA VAL A 37 -8.89 -14.17 -10.51
C VAL A 37 -8.53 -13.72 -11.92
N VAL A 38 -8.03 -12.49 -12.04
CA VAL A 38 -7.56 -11.92 -13.30
C VAL A 38 -6.05 -11.73 -13.20
N GLY A 39 -5.34 -12.20 -14.20
CA GLY A 39 -3.90 -12.00 -14.26
C GLY A 39 -3.41 -11.79 -15.68
N LYS A 40 -2.15 -11.39 -15.77
CA LYS A 40 -1.45 -11.18 -17.03
C LYS A 40 -0.19 -12.03 -17.07
N VAL A 41 0.06 -12.64 -18.22
CA VAL A 41 1.28 -13.41 -18.45
C VAL A 41 2.05 -12.82 -19.65
N ILE A 42 3.36 -12.71 -19.49
CA ILE A 42 4.28 -12.28 -20.54
C ILE A 42 5.32 -13.38 -20.70
N ALA A 43 5.38 -14.01 -21.87
CA ALA A 43 6.33 -15.07 -22.19
C ALA A 43 7.11 -14.71 -23.46
N ARG A 44 8.40 -14.41 -23.31
CA ARG A 44 9.28 -14.01 -24.43
C ARG A 44 9.45 -15.12 -25.47
N SER A 45 9.49 -16.37 -25.00
CA SER A 45 9.60 -17.58 -25.85
C SER A 45 8.25 -18.06 -26.40
N GLY A 46 7.19 -17.24 -26.24
CA GLY A 46 5.81 -17.63 -26.51
C GLY A 46 5.21 -18.45 -25.40
N LEU A 47 3.93 -18.22 -25.09
CA LEU A 47 3.20 -18.94 -24.05
C LEU A 47 2.79 -20.32 -24.57
N GLN A 48 2.94 -21.32 -23.72
CA GLN A 48 2.42 -22.67 -23.94
C GLN A 48 1.10 -22.87 -23.19
N SER A 49 1.08 -22.59 -21.89
CA SER A 49 -0.12 -22.74 -21.05
C SER A 49 -0.04 -21.91 -19.77
N VAL A 50 -1.22 -21.60 -19.24
CA VAL A 50 -1.39 -21.11 -17.85
C VAL A 50 -2.28 -22.09 -17.12
N LEU A 51 -1.87 -22.50 -15.93
CA LEU A 51 -2.63 -23.39 -15.06
C LEU A 51 -2.97 -22.68 -13.75
N ILE A 52 -4.20 -22.83 -13.29
CA ILE A 52 -4.62 -22.41 -11.95
C ILE A 52 -5.04 -23.65 -11.18
N ASN A 53 -4.37 -23.92 -10.06
CA ASN A 53 -4.54 -25.14 -9.27
C ASN A 53 -4.47 -26.41 -10.14
N GLY A 54 -3.55 -26.42 -11.12
CA GLY A 54 -3.36 -27.55 -12.03
C GLY A 54 -4.34 -27.60 -13.23
N THR A 55 -5.37 -26.74 -13.27
CA THR A 55 -6.34 -26.69 -14.36
C THR A 55 -5.93 -25.63 -15.39
N ALA A 56 -5.88 -26.01 -16.66
CA ALA A 56 -5.54 -25.08 -17.75
C ALA A 56 -6.63 -24.01 -17.93
N VAL A 57 -6.20 -22.76 -18.08
CA VAL A 57 -7.11 -21.64 -18.32
C VAL A 57 -6.79 -20.96 -19.65
N PRO A 58 -7.82 -20.47 -20.38
CA PRO A 58 -7.60 -19.77 -21.64
C PRO A 58 -6.90 -18.42 -21.37
N VAL A 59 -6.00 -18.04 -22.28
CA VAL A 59 -5.28 -16.77 -22.25
C VAL A 59 -5.58 -15.99 -23.51
N GLY A 60 -5.98 -14.73 -23.36
CA GLY A 60 -6.25 -13.83 -24.48
C GLY A 60 -4.97 -13.45 -25.25
N ALA A 61 -5.13 -12.90 -26.45
CA ALA A 61 -4.02 -12.42 -27.27
C ALA A 61 -3.21 -11.28 -26.60
N ASP A 62 -3.82 -10.60 -25.63
CA ASP A 62 -3.24 -9.54 -24.80
C ASP A 62 -2.48 -10.09 -23.58
N GLY A 63 -2.43 -11.42 -23.41
CA GLY A 63 -1.82 -12.11 -22.30
C GLY A 63 -2.67 -12.16 -21.04
N LEU A 64 -3.93 -11.70 -21.08
CA LEU A 64 -4.84 -11.76 -19.95
C LEU A 64 -5.47 -13.15 -19.80
N PHE A 65 -5.57 -13.61 -18.56
CA PHE A 65 -6.36 -14.81 -18.19
C PHE A 65 -7.34 -14.47 -17.08
N ARG A 66 -8.43 -15.23 -17.03
CA ARG A 66 -9.51 -15.09 -16.04
C ARG A 66 -9.96 -16.46 -15.58
N ALA A 67 -10.16 -16.63 -14.29
CA ALA A 67 -10.70 -17.86 -13.75
C ALA A 67 -11.56 -17.57 -12.52
N LYS A 68 -12.72 -18.21 -12.43
CA LYS A 68 -13.55 -18.17 -11.23
C LYS A 68 -13.05 -19.19 -10.22
N MET A 69 -12.76 -18.71 -9.02
CA MET A 69 -12.27 -19.52 -7.91
C MET A 69 -13.29 -19.55 -6.78
N PRO A 70 -13.56 -20.71 -6.19
CA PRO A 70 -14.37 -20.77 -4.98
C PRO A 70 -13.60 -20.07 -3.84
N VAL A 71 -14.35 -19.51 -2.91
CA VAL A 71 -13.81 -18.84 -1.73
C VAL A 71 -14.38 -19.54 -0.50
N ASP A 72 -13.60 -20.44 0.06
CA ASP A 72 -13.97 -21.18 1.27
C ASP A 72 -13.93 -20.27 2.50
N ALA A 73 -14.68 -20.62 3.54
CA ALA A 73 -14.74 -19.88 4.79
C ALA A 73 -13.35 -19.71 5.44
N ASP A 74 -12.48 -20.69 5.28
CA ASP A 74 -11.11 -20.74 5.81
C ASP A 74 -10.07 -20.23 4.80
N GLY A 75 -10.51 -19.78 3.63
CA GLY A 75 -9.67 -19.35 2.52
C GLY A 75 -9.30 -20.47 1.55
N THR A 76 -9.02 -20.09 0.31
CA THR A 76 -8.68 -21.01 -0.79
C THR A 76 -7.25 -20.74 -1.25
N ASN A 77 -6.40 -21.78 -1.26
CA ASN A 77 -5.07 -21.66 -1.85
C ASN A 77 -5.16 -21.61 -3.37
N VAL A 78 -4.54 -20.59 -3.96
CA VAL A 78 -4.47 -20.38 -5.40
C VAL A 78 -3.02 -20.45 -5.85
N SER A 79 -2.73 -21.39 -6.75
CA SER A 79 -1.43 -21.53 -7.41
C SER A 79 -1.60 -21.26 -8.90
N VAL A 80 -0.98 -20.23 -9.41
CA VAL A 80 -0.97 -19.88 -10.83
C VAL A 80 0.39 -20.21 -11.40
N THR A 81 0.46 -21.08 -12.39
CA THR A 81 1.71 -21.49 -13.05
C THR A 81 1.61 -21.24 -14.56
N ALA A 82 2.56 -20.49 -15.10
CA ALA A 82 2.73 -20.30 -16.53
C ALA A 82 3.88 -21.16 -17.06
N VAL A 83 3.71 -21.71 -18.24
CA VAL A 83 4.71 -22.50 -18.96
C VAL A 83 4.91 -21.87 -20.33
N ASP A 84 6.14 -21.60 -20.73
CA ASP A 84 6.47 -21.13 -22.06
C ASP A 84 6.81 -22.27 -23.02
N ARG A 85 6.94 -21.96 -24.31
CA ARG A 85 7.27 -22.95 -25.36
C ARG A 85 8.69 -23.51 -25.22
N ALA A 86 9.56 -22.87 -24.44
CA ALA A 86 10.89 -23.38 -24.12
C ALA A 86 10.86 -24.35 -22.93
N GLY A 87 9.67 -24.57 -22.31
CA GLY A 87 9.50 -25.44 -21.14
C GLY A 87 9.83 -24.77 -19.80
N SER A 88 10.18 -23.48 -19.83
CA SER A 88 10.43 -22.74 -18.58
C SER A 88 9.11 -22.47 -17.85
N ARG A 89 9.16 -22.54 -16.51
CA ARG A 89 7.98 -22.37 -15.65
C ARG A 89 8.21 -21.22 -14.67
N SER A 90 7.16 -20.45 -14.42
CA SER A 90 7.10 -19.55 -13.28
C SER A 90 5.68 -19.47 -12.76
N GLY A 91 5.52 -19.03 -11.51
CA GLY A 91 4.19 -18.98 -10.91
C GLY A 91 4.12 -18.07 -9.71
N VAL A 92 2.87 -17.86 -9.27
CA VAL A 92 2.52 -17.09 -8.08
C VAL A 92 1.57 -17.93 -7.23
N GLU A 93 1.85 -18.03 -5.94
CA GLU A 93 0.97 -18.71 -4.99
C GLU A 93 0.44 -17.68 -3.98
N PHE A 94 -0.85 -17.75 -3.70
CA PHE A 94 -1.47 -16.86 -2.71
C PHE A 94 -2.69 -17.51 -2.07
N LEU A 95 -3.04 -17.02 -0.87
CA LEU A 95 -4.23 -17.41 -0.15
C LEU A 95 -5.37 -16.42 -0.46
N LEU A 96 -6.46 -16.91 -1.03
CA LEU A 96 -7.66 -16.13 -1.29
C LEU A 96 -8.59 -16.22 -0.08
N LEU A 97 -8.82 -15.10 0.59
CA LEU A 97 -9.63 -15.00 1.81
C LEU A 97 -11.01 -14.42 1.54
N PRO A 98 -12.09 -14.92 2.18
CA PRO A 98 -13.42 -14.37 2.01
C PRO A 98 -13.54 -12.96 2.64
N SER A 99 -14.26 -12.05 1.98
CA SER A 99 -14.49 -10.69 2.48
C SER A 99 -15.66 -10.57 3.48
N ASN A 100 -16.49 -11.61 3.65
CA ASN A 100 -17.62 -11.62 4.61
C ASN A 100 -17.19 -11.46 6.07
N VAL A 101 -15.90 -11.41 6.30
CA VAL A 101 -15.31 -11.09 7.60
C VAL A 101 -15.31 -9.58 7.87
N VAL A 102 -15.83 -8.69 6.96
CA VAL A 102 -15.79 -7.21 7.10
C VAL A 102 -17.17 -6.55 7.26
N ALA A 103 -18.26 -7.27 7.20
CA ALA A 103 -19.59 -6.67 7.37
C ALA A 103 -20.17 -6.95 8.76
N GLY A 104 -19.69 -6.24 9.77
CA GLY A 104 -20.29 -6.26 11.12
C GLY A 104 -19.64 -5.24 12.01
N GLY A 105 -20.34 -4.13 12.26
CA GLY A 105 -20.28 -3.17 13.35
C GLY A 105 -18.96 -2.93 14.09
N ALA A 106 -18.78 -1.70 14.54
CA ALA A 106 -17.75 -1.26 15.45
C ALA A 106 -17.61 -2.20 16.69
N GLY A 107 -16.85 -3.26 16.53
CA GLY A 107 -16.54 -4.24 17.56
C GLY A 107 -15.23 -4.93 17.18
N ASN A 108 -14.30 -4.95 18.13
CA ASN A 108 -13.02 -5.65 18.08
C ASN A 108 -13.19 -7.09 17.54
N VAL A 109 -13.05 -7.30 16.25
CA VAL A 109 -12.95 -8.66 15.69
C VAL A 109 -11.49 -8.93 15.39
N GLN A 110 -10.81 -9.54 16.35
CA GLN A 110 -9.55 -10.22 16.11
C GLN A 110 -9.82 -11.36 15.12
N ARG A 111 -9.36 -11.17 13.90
CA ARG A 111 -9.44 -12.19 12.86
C ARG A 111 -8.37 -13.24 13.07
N ALA A 112 -8.78 -14.41 13.46
CA ALA A 112 -7.94 -15.60 13.31
C ALA A 112 -7.90 -16.00 11.83
N VAL A 113 -6.77 -15.85 11.16
CA VAL A 113 -6.49 -16.44 9.86
C VAL A 113 -6.12 -17.91 10.10
N PRO A 114 -6.64 -18.87 9.31
CA PRO A 114 -6.20 -20.26 9.42
C PRO A 114 -4.68 -20.33 9.29
N GLY A 115 -4.01 -20.90 10.29
CA GLY A 115 -2.55 -20.92 10.38
C GLY A 115 -1.95 -19.92 11.36
N GLY A 116 -2.76 -19.25 12.22
CA GLY A 116 -2.26 -18.46 13.37
C GLY A 116 -1.67 -17.09 13.04
N VAL A 117 -1.93 -16.54 11.86
CA VAL A 117 -1.50 -15.16 11.51
C VAL A 117 -2.55 -14.17 12.02
N ALA A 118 -2.29 -13.54 13.15
CA ALA A 118 -3.07 -12.37 13.59
C ALA A 118 -2.74 -11.19 12.65
N LEU A 119 -3.69 -10.78 11.81
CA LEU A 119 -3.51 -9.65 10.91
C LEU A 119 -3.56 -8.30 11.64
N GLY A 120 -4.01 -8.29 12.91
CA GLY A 120 -4.14 -7.08 13.71
C GLY A 120 -5.25 -6.13 13.22
N ARG A 121 -5.28 -4.93 13.75
CA ARG A 121 -6.19 -3.86 13.32
C ARG A 121 -5.48 -2.95 12.34
N TYR A 122 -6.23 -2.39 11.41
CA TYR A 122 -5.71 -1.49 10.40
C TYR A 122 -6.22 -0.08 10.61
N HIS A 123 -5.31 0.86 10.71
CA HIS A 123 -5.58 2.28 10.90
C HIS A 123 -4.98 3.10 9.78
N ALA A 124 -5.62 4.21 9.44
CA ALA A 124 -5.06 5.17 8.50
C ALA A 124 -5.24 6.61 9.00
N ILE A 125 -4.21 7.43 8.76
CA ILE A 125 -4.31 8.88 8.74
C ILE A 125 -4.17 9.29 7.29
N VAL A 126 -5.18 9.95 6.74
CA VAL A 126 -5.19 10.40 5.35
C VAL A 126 -5.32 11.92 5.35
N ILE A 127 -4.33 12.59 4.76
CA ILE A 127 -4.20 14.05 4.78
C ILE A 127 -4.21 14.57 3.35
N GLY A 128 -5.07 15.53 3.05
CA GLY A 128 -5.14 16.17 1.75
C GLY A 128 -5.32 17.68 1.88
N ASN A 129 -4.31 18.44 1.47
CA ASN A 129 -4.32 19.89 1.56
C ASN A 129 -4.40 20.53 0.17
N ASN A 130 -5.51 21.23 -0.12
CA ASN A 130 -5.71 22.03 -1.31
C ASN A 130 -5.52 23.52 -1.03
N GLN A 131 -5.89 23.98 0.17
CA GLN A 131 -5.90 25.39 0.56
C GLN A 131 -4.74 25.66 1.51
N TYR A 132 -4.03 26.75 1.24
CA TYR A 132 -2.86 27.17 1.98
C TYR A 132 -2.92 28.66 2.27
N SER A 133 -2.34 29.09 3.38
CA SER A 133 -2.27 30.52 3.74
C SER A 133 -1.28 31.29 2.88
N ASP A 134 -0.19 30.63 2.43
CA ASP A 134 0.94 31.32 1.78
C ASP A 134 1.53 30.52 0.58
N TYR A 135 0.89 29.41 0.19
CA TYR A 135 1.22 28.62 -0.99
C TYR A 135 0.08 28.65 -2.01
N PRO A 136 0.36 28.45 -3.30
CA PRO A 136 -0.70 28.31 -4.30
C PRO A 136 -1.67 27.19 -3.94
N ALA A 137 -2.96 27.40 -4.20
CA ALA A 137 -3.95 26.36 -4.01
C ALA A 137 -3.71 25.18 -4.97
N LEU A 138 -3.95 23.95 -4.48
CA LEU A 138 -3.97 22.73 -5.29
C LEU A 138 -5.42 22.37 -5.65
N SER A 139 -5.59 21.60 -6.72
CA SER A 139 -6.93 21.23 -7.22
C SER A 139 -7.38 19.83 -6.81
N SER A 140 -6.45 18.89 -6.53
CA SER A 140 -6.76 17.46 -6.42
C SER A 140 -6.50 16.84 -5.05
N ALA A 141 -5.53 17.35 -4.27
CA ALA A 141 -5.02 16.67 -3.08
C ALA A 141 -6.11 16.30 -2.05
N ALA A 142 -7.08 17.18 -1.79
CA ALA A 142 -8.18 16.88 -0.88
C ALA A 142 -9.15 15.81 -1.45
N ASN A 143 -9.41 15.85 -2.76
CA ASN A 143 -10.25 14.85 -3.42
C ASN A 143 -9.57 13.48 -3.49
N ASP A 144 -8.26 13.46 -3.67
CA ASP A 144 -7.49 12.21 -3.70
C ASP A 144 -7.42 11.61 -2.30
N ALA A 145 -7.26 12.43 -1.26
CA ALA A 145 -7.39 12.00 0.13
C ALA A 145 -8.79 11.42 0.44
N ASP A 146 -9.88 12.05 -0.03
CA ASP A 146 -11.23 11.50 0.11
C ASP A 146 -11.34 10.10 -0.50
N LYS A 147 -10.83 9.91 -1.73
CA LYS A 147 -10.87 8.61 -2.43
C LYS A 147 -10.02 7.55 -1.71
N VAL A 148 -8.82 7.91 -1.29
CA VAL A 148 -7.93 7.01 -0.55
C VAL A 148 -8.59 6.58 0.77
N ALA A 149 -9.15 7.53 1.53
CA ALA A 149 -9.86 7.25 2.77
C ALA A 149 -11.08 6.34 2.54
N ASP A 150 -11.87 6.59 1.50
CA ASP A 150 -13.03 5.78 1.13
C ASP A 150 -12.63 4.34 0.77
N VAL A 151 -11.61 4.18 -0.06
CA VAL A 151 -11.09 2.86 -0.44
C VAL A 151 -10.54 2.11 0.77
N LEU A 152 -9.70 2.75 1.59
CA LEU A 152 -9.13 2.11 2.78
C LEU A 152 -10.22 1.68 3.76
N SER A 153 -11.23 2.54 4.01
CA SER A 153 -12.29 2.22 4.96
C SER A 153 -13.27 1.18 4.41
N ARG A 154 -13.80 1.36 3.19
CA ARG A 154 -14.88 0.52 2.67
C ARG A 154 -14.40 -0.81 2.10
N ARG A 155 -13.22 -0.83 1.44
CA ARG A 155 -12.70 -2.05 0.81
C ARG A 155 -11.78 -2.85 1.71
N TYR A 156 -10.97 -2.15 2.51
CA TYR A 156 -9.92 -2.78 3.31
C TYR A 156 -10.19 -2.77 4.82
N GLY A 157 -11.27 -2.13 5.27
CA GLY A 157 -11.69 -2.15 6.67
C GLY A 157 -10.78 -1.36 7.61
N PHE A 158 -10.06 -0.36 7.10
CA PHE A 158 -9.27 0.53 7.93
C PHE A 158 -10.14 1.44 8.79
N THR A 159 -9.72 1.67 10.02
CA THR A 159 -10.22 2.79 10.83
C THR A 159 -9.49 4.05 10.40
N THR A 160 -10.16 4.87 9.60
CA THR A 160 -9.54 6.01 8.89
C THR A 160 -9.82 7.33 9.60
N THR A 161 -8.76 8.13 9.79
CA THR A 161 -8.81 9.53 10.20
C THR A 161 -8.49 10.38 8.98
N LEU A 162 -9.48 11.13 8.46
CA LEU A 162 -9.32 12.00 7.30
C LEU A 162 -9.16 13.44 7.75
N LEU A 163 -8.09 14.09 7.28
CA LEU A 163 -7.79 15.50 7.51
C LEU A 163 -7.73 16.23 6.17
N LYS A 164 -8.51 17.31 6.03
CA LYS A 164 -8.52 18.16 4.84
C LYS A 164 -8.14 19.58 5.20
N ASN A 165 -7.21 20.16 4.44
CA ASN A 165 -6.66 21.49 4.67
C ASN A 165 -6.17 21.67 6.12
N ALA A 166 -5.51 20.63 6.61
CA ALA A 166 -5.09 20.58 8.00
C ALA A 166 -3.85 21.46 8.24
N ASN A 167 -3.86 22.18 9.32
CA ASN A 167 -2.73 22.94 9.80
C ASN A 167 -1.71 22.04 10.50
N ARG A 168 -0.56 22.60 10.85
CA ARG A 168 0.53 21.88 11.49
C ARG A 168 0.12 21.22 12.81
N PHE A 169 -0.66 21.92 13.62
CA PHE A 169 -1.12 21.41 14.92
C PHE A 169 -2.06 20.23 14.75
N GLU A 170 -3.01 20.29 13.82
CA GLU A 170 -3.97 19.21 13.56
C GLU A 170 -3.29 17.94 13.08
N ILE A 171 -2.30 18.06 12.17
CA ILE A 171 -1.52 16.90 11.68
C ILE A 171 -0.76 16.25 12.83
N LEU A 172 -0.02 17.04 13.61
CA LEU A 172 0.74 16.52 14.75
C LEU A 172 -0.15 15.92 15.83
N SER A 173 -1.32 16.52 16.09
CA SER A 173 -2.30 16.00 17.05
C SER A 173 -2.84 14.64 16.61
N ALA A 174 -3.16 14.47 15.32
CA ALA A 174 -3.63 13.19 14.79
C ALA A 174 -2.55 12.10 14.87
N LEU A 175 -1.29 12.43 14.56
CA LEU A 175 -0.16 11.50 14.70
C LEU A 175 0.05 11.10 16.17
N ASN A 176 0.02 12.06 17.10
CA ASN A 176 0.18 11.77 18.52
C ASN A 176 -0.99 10.97 19.09
N ALA A 177 -2.23 11.26 18.69
CA ALA A 177 -3.39 10.46 19.10
C ALA A 177 -3.26 8.99 18.65
N LYS A 178 -2.73 8.74 17.45
CA LYS A 178 -2.44 7.37 16.99
C LYS A 178 -1.28 6.74 17.77
N ARG A 179 -0.24 7.49 18.09
CA ARG A 179 0.85 6.99 18.93
C ARG A 179 0.36 6.47 20.28
N GLU A 180 -0.63 7.14 20.89
CA GLU A 180 -1.19 6.75 22.18
C GLU A 180 -2.18 5.58 22.07
N ALA A 181 -2.88 5.45 20.93
CA ALA A 181 -3.96 4.48 20.75
C ALA A 181 -3.53 3.15 20.14
N LEU A 182 -2.39 3.11 19.41
CA LEU A 182 -1.96 1.92 18.69
C LEU A 182 -1.21 0.94 19.61
N GLY A 183 -1.54 -0.34 19.44
CA GLY A 183 -0.87 -1.45 20.12
C GLY A 183 0.02 -2.28 19.18
N PRO A 184 0.74 -3.28 19.73
CA PRO A 184 1.77 -4.05 19.01
C PRO A 184 1.23 -4.91 17.87
N GLU A 185 -0.09 -5.09 17.79
CA GLU A 185 -0.73 -5.83 16.68
C GLU A 185 -1.40 -4.90 15.66
N ASP A 186 -1.33 -3.59 15.85
CA ASP A 186 -1.96 -2.62 14.95
C ASP A 186 -1.05 -2.26 13.77
N ASN A 187 -1.67 -1.91 12.65
CA ASN A 187 -0.98 -1.47 11.45
C ASN A 187 -1.46 -0.06 11.09
N LEU A 188 -0.55 0.80 10.67
CA LEU A 188 -0.85 2.19 10.34
C LEU A 188 -0.42 2.53 8.92
N VAL A 189 -1.29 3.17 8.17
CA VAL A 189 -0.97 3.90 6.94
C VAL A 189 -1.08 5.38 7.20
N VAL A 190 -0.05 6.15 6.84
CA VAL A 190 -0.10 7.61 6.81
C VAL A 190 0.04 8.04 5.36
N TYR A 191 -1.01 8.65 4.82
CA TYR A 191 -1.04 9.20 3.47
C TYR A 191 -1.08 10.72 3.54
N PHE A 192 -0.22 11.38 2.78
CA PHE A 192 -0.18 12.84 2.64
C PHE A 192 -0.22 13.22 1.16
N ALA A 193 -1.18 14.07 0.78
CA ALA A 193 -1.23 14.73 -0.51
C ALA A 193 -1.23 16.25 -0.31
N GLY A 194 -0.28 16.95 -0.91
CA GLY A 194 -0.12 18.38 -0.73
C GLY A 194 1.22 18.90 -1.21
N HIS A 195 1.52 20.15 -0.89
CA HIS A 195 2.84 20.73 -1.18
C HIS A 195 3.93 20.10 -0.33
N GLY A 196 5.10 19.93 -0.93
CA GLY A 196 6.34 19.54 -0.27
C GLY A 196 7.47 20.48 -0.64
N GLU A 197 8.42 20.64 0.26
CA GLU A 197 9.65 21.40 0.05
C GLU A 197 10.87 20.57 0.40
N VAL A 198 12.00 20.86 -0.24
CA VAL A 198 13.30 20.33 0.11
C VAL A 198 14.24 21.50 0.42
N ASP A 199 14.80 21.51 1.60
CA ASP A 199 15.89 22.41 1.93
C ASP A 199 17.14 21.98 1.14
N ALA A 200 17.59 22.84 0.22
CA ALA A 200 18.70 22.54 -0.68
C ALA A 200 20.03 22.32 0.07
N THR A 201 20.21 22.90 1.25
CA THR A 201 21.42 22.83 2.05
C THR A 201 21.48 21.52 2.87
N SER A 202 20.42 21.27 3.63
CA SER A 202 20.34 20.07 4.49
C SER A 202 19.81 18.84 3.77
N ARG A 203 19.25 18.99 2.56
CA ARG A 203 18.54 17.95 1.80
C ARG A 203 17.34 17.36 2.55
N GLN A 204 16.86 18.08 3.57
CA GLN A 204 15.71 17.71 4.38
C GLN A 204 14.43 17.95 3.59
N GLY A 205 13.57 16.94 3.51
CA GLY A 205 12.22 17.06 2.96
C GLY A 205 11.22 17.50 4.02
N TYR A 206 10.19 18.23 3.58
CA TYR A 206 9.13 18.75 4.43
C TYR A 206 7.77 18.59 3.77
N TRP A 207 6.75 18.29 4.58
CA TRP A 207 5.35 18.44 4.21
C TRP A 207 4.91 19.86 4.59
N ILE A 208 4.16 20.49 3.71
CA ILE A 208 3.64 21.84 3.95
C ILE A 208 2.20 21.72 4.47
N PRO A 209 1.93 22.06 5.72
CA PRO A 209 0.58 22.13 6.25
C PRO A 209 -0.17 23.35 5.70
N ALA A 210 -1.49 23.43 5.89
CA ALA A 210 -2.31 24.50 5.36
C ALA A 210 -1.90 25.90 5.85
N ASP A 211 -1.33 25.98 7.05
CA ASP A 211 -0.79 27.20 7.67
C ASP A 211 0.72 27.41 7.41
N GLY A 212 1.32 26.58 6.54
CA GLY A 212 2.72 26.69 6.17
C GLY A 212 3.03 28.00 5.48
N ARG A 213 4.17 28.63 5.82
CA ARG A 213 4.62 29.90 5.25
C ARG A 213 5.84 29.67 4.36
N GLN A 214 5.89 30.34 3.21
CA GLN A 214 7.04 30.27 2.33
C GLN A 214 8.30 30.76 3.04
N ASN A 215 9.43 30.14 2.72
CA ASN A 215 10.74 30.47 3.29
C ASN A 215 10.81 30.43 4.83
N THR A 216 9.87 29.72 5.47
CA THR A 216 9.81 29.60 6.93
C THR A 216 9.75 28.12 7.37
N PRO A 217 10.88 27.40 7.36
CA PRO A 217 10.91 25.96 7.69
C PRO A 217 10.32 25.61 9.06
N ALA A 218 10.30 26.54 10.00
CA ALA A 218 9.66 26.35 11.31
C ALA A 218 8.15 26.11 11.24
N SER A 219 7.48 26.57 10.17
CA SER A 219 6.05 26.33 9.92
C SER A 219 5.77 25.01 9.17
N TRP A 220 6.79 24.30 8.73
CA TRP A 220 6.68 23.06 7.97
C TRP A 220 6.82 21.83 8.86
N LEU A 221 6.46 20.68 8.33
CA LEU A 221 6.65 19.38 9.00
C LEU A 221 7.81 18.65 8.33
N SER A 222 8.95 18.53 9.01
CA SER A 222 10.08 17.81 8.45
C SER A 222 9.80 16.30 8.44
N ASN A 223 10.27 15.61 7.38
CA ASN A 223 10.20 14.15 7.30
C ASN A 223 10.83 13.49 8.52
N ARG A 224 11.90 14.10 9.07
CA ARG A 224 12.55 13.62 10.29
C ARG A 224 11.64 13.70 11.51
N ALA A 225 10.96 14.84 11.74
CA ALA A 225 10.04 14.97 12.86
C ALA A 225 8.86 13.99 12.77
N ILE A 226 8.36 13.75 11.54
CA ILE A 226 7.32 12.75 11.29
C ILE A 226 7.88 11.36 11.62
N SER A 227 9.04 11.00 11.10
CA SER A 227 9.69 9.70 11.38
C SER A 227 9.95 9.49 12.86
N ASP A 228 10.42 10.52 13.58
CA ASP A 228 10.67 10.44 15.03
C ASP A 228 9.37 10.10 15.79
N ILE A 229 8.23 10.70 15.42
CA ILE A 229 6.92 10.37 16.03
C ILE A 229 6.52 8.93 15.68
N LEU A 230 6.64 8.54 14.40
CA LEU A 230 6.24 7.21 13.95
C LEU A 230 7.09 6.10 14.59
N ASN A 231 8.39 6.33 14.78
CA ASN A 231 9.30 5.40 15.44
C ASN A 231 8.99 5.17 16.93
N THR A 232 8.23 6.08 17.56
CA THR A 232 7.77 5.91 18.95
C THR A 232 6.43 5.19 19.04
N MET A 233 5.80 4.85 17.92
CA MET A 233 4.51 4.14 17.89
C MET A 233 4.70 2.66 18.18
N ASN A 234 3.84 2.12 19.03
CA ASN A 234 3.80 0.69 19.29
C ASN A 234 2.94 -0.04 18.25
N ALA A 235 3.26 0.16 16.96
CA ALA A 235 2.55 -0.45 15.85
C ALA A 235 3.39 -1.55 15.21
N LYS A 236 2.73 -2.59 14.71
CA LYS A 236 3.36 -3.73 14.05
C LYS A 236 4.03 -3.33 12.73
N HIS A 237 3.30 -2.54 11.93
CA HIS A 237 3.78 -2.00 10.67
C HIS A 237 3.29 -0.56 10.52
N VAL A 238 4.16 0.29 10.01
CA VAL A 238 3.83 1.67 9.63
C VAL A 238 4.26 1.88 8.18
N LEU A 239 3.32 2.31 7.34
CA LEU A 239 3.58 2.70 5.96
C LEU A 239 3.29 4.19 5.78
N VAL A 240 4.24 4.92 5.22
CA VAL A 240 4.05 6.33 4.86
C VAL A 240 4.05 6.46 3.35
N VAL A 241 3.02 7.12 2.82
CA VAL A 241 2.89 7.45 1.40
C VAL A 241 2.76 8.96 1.29
N ALA A 242 3.73 9.60 0.65
CA ALA A 242 3.71 11.04 0.39
C ALA A 242 3.54 11.28 -1.11
N ASP A 243 2.40 11.84 -1.48
CA ASP A 243 2.08 12.31 -2.82
C ASP A 243 2.25 13.85 -2.84
N SER A 244 3.49 14.27 -2.85
CA SER A 244 3.87 15.69 -2.85
C SER A 244 4.92 15.96 -3.92
N CYS A 245 4.65 16.95 -4.78
CA CYS A 245 5.66 17.49 -5.68
C CYS A 245 6.59 18.40 -4.88
N TYR A 246 7.85 18.04 -4.76
CA TYR A 246 8.86 18.92 -4.17
C TYR A 246 9.09 20.10 -5.12
N SER A 247 8.58 21.27 -4.80
CA SER A 247 8.61 22.49 -5.63
C SER A 247 9.99 23.15 -5.77
N GLY A 248 11.04 22.50 -5.31
CA GLY A 248 12.42 23.03 -5.40
C GLY A 248 13.40 22.18 -6.21
N ALA A 249 13.01 21.00 -6.69
CA ALA A 249 13.95 20.09 -7.34
C ALA A 249 13.35 19.45 -8.59
N MET A 250 13.15 20.22 -9.65
CA MET A 250 13.15 19.67 -11.01
C MET A 250 14.58 19.27 -11.45
N THR A 251 15.37 18.72 -10.57
CA THR A 251 16.59 18.00 -10.95
C THR A 251 16.37 16.51 -10.64
N ARG A 252 16.44 15.72 -11.68
CA ARG A 252 16.26 14.25 -11.76
C ARG A 252 17.11 13.40 -10.79
N ALA A 253 17.51 13.90 -9.63
CA ALA A 253 18.52 13.27 -8.77
C ALA A 253 18.06 12.98 -7.33
N ALA A 254 16.80 13.11 -6.97
CA ALA A 254 16.36 12.81 -5.60
C ALA A 254 15.01 12.08 -5.56
N VAL A 255 14.88 11.00 -6.33
CA VAL A 255 13.94 9.93 -5.99
C VAL A 255 14.67 9.09 -4.94
N PRO A 256 14.17 8.95 -3.70
CA PRO A 256 14.71 7.94 -2.80
C PRO A 256 14.51 6.59 -3.48
N THR A 257 15.56 6.02 -4.03
CA THR A 257 15.56 4.62 -4.44
C THR A 257 15.54 3.81 -3.15
N PHE A 258 14.38 3.35 -2.76
CA PHE A 258 14.27 2.27 -1.79
C PHE A 258 14.92 1.06 -2.42
N SER A 259 16.16 0.80 -2.02
CA SER A 259 16.84 -0.45 -2.36
C SER A 259 16.09 -1.58 -1.68
N SER A 260 15.55 -2.51 -2.47
CA SER A 260 14.90 -3.74 -2.01
C SER A 260 15.85 -4.72 -1.30
N ALA A 261 17.02 -4.28 -0.87
CA ALA A 261 18.07 -5.07 -0.24
C ALA A 261 18.45 -4.57 1.15
N MET A 262 17.51 -4.00 1.93
CA MET A 262 17.77 -3.73 3.34
C MET A 262 17.37 -4.94 4.19
N PRO A 263 18.27 -5.47 5.05
CA PRO A 263 17.91 -6.50 6.02
C PRO A 263 16.89 -5.99 7.02
N ASP A 264 15.99 -6.85 7.50
CA ASP A 264 14.88 -6.56 8.43
C ASP A 264 15.22 -5.70 9.66
N LYS A 265 16.48 -5.64 10.04
CA LYS A 265 16.98 -4.82 11.15
C LYS A 265 17.17 -3.33 10.80
N ALA A 266 17.15 -2.95 9.55
CA ALA A 266 17.38 -1.55 9.15
C ALA A 266 16.11 -0.68 9.25
N TRP A 267 14.92 -1.26 9.30
CA TRP A 267 13.65 -0.55 9.48
C TRP A 267 13.47 -0.01 10.90
N SER A 268 14.21 -0.52 11.89
CA SER A 268 14.17 -0.03 13.27
C SER A 268 15.04 1.21 13.49
N GLN A 269 15.70 1.74 12.46
CA GLN A 269 16.59 2.91 12.55
C GLN A 269 16.16 4.09 11.66
N TRP A 270 14.93 4.03 11.11
CA TRP A 270 14.34 5.15 10.36
C TRP A 270 13.20 5.81 11.11
#